data_cd82a464daa0830c283a82bad0f2f92f
#
_entry.id   cd82a464daa0830c283a82bad0f2f92f
#
_cell.length_a   1.000
_cell.length_b   1.000
_cell.length_c   1.000
_cell.angle_alpha   90.00
_cell.angle_beta   90.00
_cell.angle_gamma   90.00
#
_symmetry.space_group_name_H-M   'P 1'
#
loop_
_entity.id
_entity.type
_entity.pdbx_description
1 polymer ?
#
loop_
_entity_poly.entity_id
_entity_poly.type
_entity_poly.pdbx_seq_one_letter_code
_entity_poly.pdbx_strand_id
1 'polypeptide(L)'
;MVIKNLFFFTLAVLFISCNRDEVVVAESGLDSEDGIYAVKIGRELVIAPTYRYADHALFAWTIEGKLISTDPTLKYTWDESGEVFITLRVDNENGHAEEEVKVEVRDLLPPAINLYVPAKGLKVQKGIENTLTAVIAHRDLAGFKVEWVRAGVVVSTDTTYTFKENQVGVFPITITASNEDGETKKELEIEVVENMPYEVVFPAPSYEQSVSTRYTFAGRPVFLRPLLDYFE
;
A
#
# COMPACT_ATOMS: atom_id res chain seq x y z
N MET A 1 -82.34 16.21 -19.21
CA MET A 1 -80.95 16.39 -19.63
C MET A 1 -80.48 17.72 -19.11
N VAL A 2 -79.85 17.78 -17.97
CA VAL A 2 -79.51 18.95 -17.22
C VAL A 2 -78.01 19.27 -17.44
N ILE A 3 -77.78 20.40 -18.11
CA ILE A 3 -76.43 20.92 -18.34
C ILE A 3 -76.05 21.79 -17.13
N LYS A 4 -75.09 21.31 -16.32
CA LYS A 4 -74.49 22.10 -15.24
C LYS A 4 -73.46 23.04 -15.81
N ASN A 5 -73.70 24.30 -15.75
CA ASN A 5 -72.70 25.37 -15.98
C ASN A 5 -71.69 25.36 -14.81
N LEU A 6 -70.40 25.02 -15.12
CA LEU A 6 -69.33 25.18 -14.22
C LEU A 6 -68.72 26.59 -14.42
N PHE A 7 -68.87 27.43 -13.44
CA PHE A 7 -68.24 28.74 -13.38
C PHE A 7 -66.76 28.56 -12.97
N PHE A 8 -65.90 28.83 -13.90
CA PHE A 8 -64.43 28.89 -13.57
C PHE A 8 -64.22 30.34 -13.00
N PHE A 9 -63.94 30.37 -11.68
CA PHE A 9 -63.39 31.54 -11.01
C PHE A 9 -61.91 31.59 -11.26
N THR A 10 -61.45 32.43 -12.18
CA THR A 10 -59.98 32.64 -12.40
C THR A 10 -59.52 33.58 -11.29
N LEU A 11 -58.88 33.01 -10.27
CA LEU A 11 -58.19 33.79 -9.24
C LEU A 11 -56.87 34.29 -9.86
N ALA A 12 -56.83 35.56 -10.23
CA ALA A 12 -55.59 36.20 -10.62
C ALA A 12 -54.75 36.43 -9.39
N VAL A 13 -53.78 35.56 -9.20
CA VAL A 13 -52.73 35.76 -8.21
C VAL A 13 -51.78 36.80 -8.75
N LEU A 14 -51.86 38.00 -8.25
CA LEU A 14 -50.85 39.05 -8.43
C LEU A 14 -49.57 38.58 -7.74
N PHE A 15 -48.64 38.04 -8.50
CA PHE A 15 -47.25 37.87 -8.05
C PHE A 15 -46.67 39.29 -7.91
N ILE A 16 -46.63 39.79 -6.70
CA ILE A 16 -45.76 40.91 -6.35
C ILE A 16 -44.36 40.30 -6.41
N SER A 17 -43.67 40.45 -7.52
CA SER A 17 -42.23 40.22 -7.63
C SER A 17 -41.56 41.22 -6.70
N CYS A 18 -41.37 40.84 -5.47
CA CYS A 18 -40.41 41.49 -4.61
C CYS A 18 -39.05 41.17 -5.24
N ASN A 19 -38.44 42.10 -5.95
CA ASN A 19 -37.04 42.08 -6.31
C ASN A 19 -36.28 42.17 -4.99
N ARG A 20 -36.13 41.03 -4.29
CA ARG A 20 -35.05 40.85 -3.38
C ARG A 20 -33.85 40.70 -4.32
N ASP A 21 -32.90 41.61 -4.23
CA ASP A 21 -31.57 41.37 -4.71
C ASP A 21 -31.14 40.04 -4.06
N GLU A 22 -31.11 39.00 -4.87
CA GLU A 22 -30.81 37.64 -4.39
C GLU A 22 -29.34 37.68 -3.99
N VAL A 23 -29.09 37.62 -2.68
CA VAL A 23 -27.72 37.60 -2.13
C VAL A 23 -27.10 36.27 -2.52
N VAL A 24 -26.21 36.30 -3.50
CA VAL A 24 -25.59 35.12 -4.03
C VAL A 24 -24.27 34.90 -3.29
N VAL A 25 -24.25 33.90 -2.43
CA VAL A 25 -23.06 33.47 -1.74
C VAL A 25 -22.19 32.61 -2.67
N ALA A 26 -20.86 32.68 -2.51
CA ALA A 26 -19.98 31.83 -3.27
C ALA A 26 -20.25 30.33 -2.98
N GLU A 27 -20.23 29.52 -4.01
CA GLU A 27 -20.40 28.08 -3.92
C GLU A 27 -19.09 27.40 -4.34
N SER A 28 -18.72 26.34 -3.66
CA SER A 28 -17.64 25.45 -4.02
C SER A 28 -18.17 24.05 -4.32
N GLY A 29 -17.55 23.35 -5.26
CA GLY A 29 -17.85 21.96 -5.56
C GLY A 29 -16.56 21.16 -5.48
N LEU A 30 -16.51 20.23 -4.54
CA LEU A 30 -15.39 19.32 -4.35
C LEU A 30 -15.68 18.01 -5.08
N ASP A 31 -14.93 17.78 -6.18
CA ASP A 31 -15.07 16.59 -7.01
C ASP A 31 -14.28 15.42 -6.38
N SER A 32 -14.91 14.67 -5.49
CA SER A 32 -14.48 13.33 -5.13
C SER A 32 -15.66 12.39 -5.26
N GLU A 33 -15.45 11.23 -5.86
CA GLU A 33 -16.52 10.27 -6.17
C GLU A 33 -17.32 9.82 -4.93
N ASP A 34 -16.70 9.87 -3.72
CA ASP A 34 -17.29 9.51 -2.43
C ASP A 34 -17.08 10.56 -1.33
N GLY A 35 -16.68 11.80 -1.65
CA GLY A 35 -16.31 12.82 -0.66
C GLY A 35 -15.00 12.49 0.10
N ILE A 36 -14.21 11.53 -0.40
CA ILE A 36 -12.96 11.09 0.24
C ILE A 36 -11.81 11.22 -0.75
N TYR A 37 -10.78 11.93 -0.35
CA TYR A 37 -9.50 11.96 -1.05
C TYR A 37 -8.54 10.97 -0.41
N ALA A 38 -7.69 10.33 -1.20
CA ALA A 38 -6.64 9.45 -0.70
C ALA A 38 -5.27 9.89 -1.21
N VAL A 39 -4.30 9.90 -0.33
CA VAL A 39 -2.90 10.25 -0.64
C VAL A 39 -1.96 9.41 0.22
N LYS A 40 -0.73 9.20 -0.23
CA LYS A 40 0.31 8.56 0.59
C LYS A 40 1.14 9.62 1.31
N ILE A 41 1.67 9.29 2.50
CA ILE A 41 2.58 10.18 3.23
C ILE A 41 3.72 10.64 2.33
N GLY A 42 4.14 11.91 2.49
CA GLY A 42 5.19 12.52 1.69
C GLY A 42 4.82 12.80 0.23
N ARG A 43 3.58 12.51 -0.20
CA ARG A 43 3.08 12.86 -1.53
C ARG A 43 2.19 14.09 -1.47
N GLU A 44 2.30 14.97 -2.48
CA GLU A 44 1.44 16.14 -2.58
C GLU A 44 0.03 15.73 -3.04
N LEU A 45 -0.98 16.12 -2.28
CA LEU A 45 -2.38 16.10 -2.70
C LEU A 45 -2.74 17.46 -3.26
N VAL A 46 -3.39 17.47 -4.43
CA VAL A 46 -3.92 18.69 -5.05
C VAL A 46 -5.44 18.58 -5.08
N ILE A 47 -6.11 19.50 -4.38
CA ILE A 47 -7.58 19.63 -4.42
C ILE A 47 -7.90 20.93 -5.13
N ALA A 48 -8.55 20.84 -6.30
CA ALA A 48 -8.92 21.97 -7.14
C ALA A 48 -10.45 22.01 -7.31
N PRO A 49 -11.18 22.63 -6.36
CA PRO A 49 -12.63 22.72 -6.43
C PRO A 49 -13.12 23.54 -7.63
N THR A 50 -14.34 23.31 -8.06
CA THR A 50 -15.05 24.22 -8.95
C THR A 50 -15.76 25.28 -8.12
N TYR A 51 -15.78 26.51 -8.60
CA TYR A 51 -16.38 27.64 -7.88
C TYR A 51 -17.45 28.31 -8.72
N ARG A 52 -18.50 28.77 -8.05
CA ARG A 52 -19.51 29.67 -8.61
C ARG A 52 -19.62 30.91 -7.77
N TYR A 53 -19.85 32.03 -8.38
CA TYR A 53 -20.05 33.34 -7.71
C TYR A 53 -18.84 33.72 -6.80
N ALA A 54 -17.66 33.27 -7.20
CA ALA A 54 -16.44 33.45 -6.42
C ALA A 54 -15.58 34.64 -6.92
N ASP A 55 -16.14 35.57 -7.65
CA ASP A 55 -15.44 36.78 -8.07
C ASP A 55 -14.99 37.56 -6.83
N HIS A 56 -13.69 37.80 -6.74
CA HIS A 56 -13.03 38.45 -5.57
C HIS A 56 -13.23 37.73 -4.23
N ALA A 57 -13.57 36.44 -4.25
CA ALA A 57 -13.72 35.66 -3.03
C ALA A 57 -12.38 35.46 -2.32
N LEU A 58 -12.44 35.33 -1.00
CA LEU A 58 -11.33 34.91 -0.15
C LEU A 58 -11.50 33.43 0.18
N PHE A 59 -10.39 32.72 0.15
CA PHE A 59 -10.33 31.28 0.41
C PHE A 59 -9.57 31.01 1.71
N ALA A 60 -10.03 30.04 2.47
CA ALA A 60 -9.33 29.56 3.66
C ALA A 60 -9.49 28.05 3.78
N TRP A 61 -8.37 27.34 3.68
CA TRP A 61 -8.29 25.92 3.97
C TRP A 61 -7.79 25.71 5.38
N THR A 62 -8.50 24.92 6.14
CA THR A 62 -8.14 24.66 7.54
C THR A 62 -8.15 23.17 7.85
N ILE A 63 -7.24 22.73 8.76
CA ILE A 63 -7.24 21.43 9.41
C ILE A 63 -7.39 21.70 10.91
N GLU A 64 -8.39 21.11 11.55
CA GLU A 64 -8.69 21.33 12.99
C GLU A 64 -8.77 22.83 13.34
N GLY A 65 -9.30 23.64 12.44
CA GLY A 65 -9.41 25.09 12.61
C GLY A 65 -8.09 25.87 12.40
N LYS A 66 -6.99 25.21 12.10
CA LYS A 66 -5.71 25.85 11.78
C LYS A 66 -5.61 26.12 10.28
N LEU A 67 -5.37 27.39 9.90
CA LEU A 67 -5.19 27.77 8.50
C LEU A 67 -3.95 27.11 7.89
N ILE A 68 -4.12 26.46 6.74
CA ILE A 68 -3.04 25.79 6.00
C ILE A 68 -2.81 26.40 4.61
N SER A 69 -3.83 27.01 3.99
CA SER A 69 -3.72 27.73 2.71
C SER A 69 -4.81 28.75 2.53
N THR A 70 -4.53 29.79 1.72
CA THR A 70 -5.49 30.77 1.23
C THR A 70 -5.64 30.77 -0.28
N ASP A 71 -5.04 29.80 -0.95
CA ASP A 71 -5.15 29.65 -2.39
C ASP A 71 -6.48 28.97 -2.80
N PRO A 72 -7.03 29.25 -3.98
CA PRO A 72 -8.23 28.57 -4.46
C PRO A 72 -8.03 27.07 -4.68
N THR A 73 -6.79 26.63 -4.86
CA THR A 73 -6.41 25.22 -5.00
C THR A 73 -5.52 24.83 -3.83
N LEU A 74 -5.95 23.82 -3.08
CA LEU A 74 -5.10 23.29 -2.02
C LEU A 74 -4.02 22.40 -2.62
N LYS A 75 -2.76 22.62 -2.16
CA LYS A 75 -1.62 21.72 -2.35
C LYS A 75 -1.04 21.44 -0.98
N TYR A 76 -1.08 20.19 -0.56
CA TYR A 76 -0.64 19.86 0.79
C TYR A 76 -0.01 18.46 0.86
N THR A 77 0.93 18.31 1.79
CA THR A 77 1.66 17.06 2.03
C THR A 77 1.60 16.74 3.53
N TRP A 78 1.38 15.48 3.86
CA TRP A 78 1.33 14.98 5.23
C TRP A 78 2.56 14.12 5.53
N ASP A 79 3.07 14.24 6.75
CA ASP A 79 4.20 13.43 7.25
C ASP A 79 3.76 12.21 8.06
N GLU A 80 2.48 12.18 8.46
CA GLU A 80 1.90 11.09 9.23
C GLU A 80 0.65 10.53 8.53
N SER A 81 0.46 9.20 8.61
CA SER A 81 -0.74 8.54 8.09
C SER A 81 -1.91 8.68 9.05
N GLY A 82 -3.11 8.65 8.51
CA GLY A 82 -4.34 8.77 9.29
C GLY A 82 -5.48 9.39 8.49
N GLU A 83 -6.59 9.62 9.18
CA GLU A 83 -7.75 10.33 8.64
C GLU A 83 -7.67 11.80 9.05
N VAL A 84 -7.81 12.70 8.08
CA VAL A 84 -7.77 14.14 8.28
C VAL A 84 -9.02 14.75 7.65
N PHE A 85 -9.66 15.67 8.38
CA PHE A 85 -10.75 16.48 7.87
C PHE A 85 -10.24 17.88 7.52
N ILE A 86 -10.51 18.30 6.30
CA ILE A 86 -10.12 19.61 5.80
C ILE A 86 -11.39 20.40 5.53
N THR A 87 -11.46 21.61 6.07
CA THR A 87 -12.54 22.53 5.79
C THR A 87 -12.07 23.60 4.81
N LEU A 88 -12.79 23.75 3.69
CA LEU A 88 -12.69 24.89 2.79
C LEU A 88 -13.77 25.88 3.15
N ARG A 89 -13.37 27.13 3.39
CA ARG A 89 -14.26 28.28 3.52
C ARG A 89 -14.01 29.22 2.36
N VAL A 90 -15.10 29.67 1.73
CA VAL A 90 -15.09 30.64 0.64
C VAL A 90 -15.97 31.83 1.04
N ASP A 91 -15.39 33.01 1.16
CA ASP A 91 -16.06 34.24 1.53
C ASP A 91 -16.15 35.16 0.32
N ASN A 92 -17.34 35.72 0.05
CA ASN A 92 -17.52 36.83 -0.86
C ASN A 92 -18.25 37.99 -0.12
N GLU A 93 -18.53 39.10 -0.80
CA GLU A 93 -19.20 40.25 -0.22
C GLU A 93 -20.62 39.95 0.35
N ASN A 94 -21.22 38.85 -0.08
CA ASN A 94 -22.57 38.45 0.28
C ASN A 94 -22.62 37.42 1.43
N GLY A 95 -21.49 36.83 1.80
CA GLY A 95 -21.43 35.85 2.86
C GLY A 95 -20.36 34.81 2.63
N HIS A 96 -20.51 33.64 3.24
CA HIS A 96 -19.56 32.53 3.09
C HIS A 96 -20.28 31.20 2.91
N ALA A 97 -19.57 30.26 2.27
CA ALA A 97 -19.90 28.87 2.23
C ALA A 97 -18.72 28.06 2.86
N GLU A 98 -19.04 26.94 3.49
CA GLU A 98 -18.06 26.01 4.05
C GLU A 98 -18.37 24.61 3.56
N GLU A 99 -17.30 23.88 3.18
CA GLU A 99 -17.36 22.47 2.85
C GLU A 99 -16.25 21.73 3.57
N GLU A 100 -16.57 20.53 4.05
CA GLU A 100 -15.61 19.65 4.71
C GLU A 100 -15.40 18.39 3.86
N VAL A 101 -14.16 17.99 3.70
CA VAL A 101 -13.76 16.75 3.03
C VAL A 101 -12.88 15.91 3.91
N LYS A 102 -13.02 14.63 3.77
CA LYS A 102 -12.15 13.64 4.41
C LYS A 102 -10.97 13.33 3.50
N VAL A 103 -9.77 13.31 4.08
CA VAL A 103 -8.55 12.85 3.43
C VAL A 103 -8.02 11.64 4.17
N GLU A 104 -7.82 10.53 3.46
CA GLU A 104 -7.13 9.34 3.96
C GLU A 104 -5.66 9.43 3.58
N VAL A 105 -4.81 9.72 4.55
CA VAL A 105 -3.36 9.67 4.39
C VAL A 105 -2.87 8.26 4.69
N ARG A 106 -2.34 7.58 3.69
CA ARG A 106 -1.93 6.16 3.76
C ARG A 106 -0.42 6.04 3.90
N ASP A 107 0.03 4.98 4.57
CA ASP A 107 1.43 4.64 4.67
C ASP A 107 2.03 4.26 3.30
N LEU A 108 3.35 4.46 3.16
CA LEU A 108 4.11 3.85 2.09
C LEU A 108 4.25 2.35 2.35
N LEU A 109 4.18 1.56 1.29
CA LEU A 109 4.29 0.11 1.33
C LEU A 109 5.50 -0.35 0.47
N PRO A 110 6.74 -0.07 0.90
CA PRO A 110 7.90 -0.60 0.20
C PRO A 110 7.89 -2.13 0.22
N PRO A 111 8.58 -2.81 -0.71
CA PRO A 111 8.65 -4.26 -0.71
C PRO A 111 9.24 -4.80 0.59
N ALA A 112 8.66 -5.86 1.16
CA ALA A 112 9.24 -6.57 2.29
C ALA A 112 9.81 -7.91 1.81
N ILE A 113 11.14 -8.09 1.94
CA ILE A 113 11.86 -9.27 1.46
C ILE A 113 11.99 -10.29 2.58
N ASN A 114 11.39 -11.46 2.40
CA ASN A 114 11.54 -12.62 3.26
C ASN A 114 12.35 -13.71 2.53
N LEU A 115 13.48 -14.06 3.11
CA LEU A 115 14.36 -15.15 2.69
C LEU A 115 14.47 -16.15 3.81
N TYR A 116 14.31 -17.42 3.49
CA TYR A 116 14.63 -18.46 4.44
C TYR A 116 16.17 -18.61 4.51
N VAL A 117 16.73 -18.23 5.64
CA VAL A 117 18.13 -18.46 5.97
C VAL A 117 18.18 -19.34 7.22
N PRO A 118 18.78 -20.53 7.16
CA PRO A 118 18.92 -21.38 8.33
C PRO A 118 19.65 -20.66 9.48
N ALA A 119 19.33 -21.01 10.73
CA ALA A 119 19.92 -20.37 11.92
C ALA A 119 21.46 -20.47 11.97
N LYS A 120 22.06 -21.48 11.32
CA LYS A 120 23.51 -21.66 11.20
C LYS A 120 24.13 -20.99 9.97
N GLY A 121 23.37 -20.11 9.30
CA GLY A 121 23.77 -19.51 8.04
C GLY A 121 23.47 -20.40 6.84
N LEU A 122 23.66 -19.84 5.65
CA LEU A 122 23.42 -20.53 4.39
C LEU A 122 24.73 -21.22 3.94
N LYS A 123 24.78 -22.53 4.08
CA LYS A 123 25.91 -23.34 3.63
C LYS A 123 25.54 -24.21 2.43
N VAL A 124 26.41 -24.26 1.44
CA VAL A 124 26.20 -25.05 0.23
C VAL A 124 27.47 -25.85 -0.11
N GLN A 125 27.29 -26.98 -0.77
CA GLN A 125 28.43 -27.74 -1.23
C GLN A 125 28.96 -27.22 -2.55
N LYS A 126 30.27 -27.20 -2.71
CA LYS A 126 30.99 -26.82 -3.92
C LYS A 126 30.46 -27.58 -5.13
N GLY A 127 30.20 -26.83 -6.23
CA GLY A 127 29.74 -27.37 -7.50
C GLY A 127 28.24 -27.75 -7.56
N ILE A 128 27.51 -27.67 -6.45
CA ILE A 128 26.09 -28.00 -6.39
C ILE A 128 25.27 -26.73 -6.58
N GLU A 129 24.23 -26.84 -7.39
CA GLU A 129 23.26 -25.75 -7.59
C GLU A 129 22.28 -25.64 -6.41
N ASN A 130 22.08 -24.43 -5.94
CA ASN A 130 21.16 -24.12 -4.87
C ASN A 130 20.28 -22.97 -5.28
N THR A 131 18.96 -23.15 -5.23
CA THR A 131 18.00 -22.11 -5.58
C THR A 131 17.58 -21.37 -4.32
N LEU A 132 17.83 -20.07 -4.32
CA LEU A 132 17.33 -19.14 -3.32
C LEU A 132 15.97 -18.60 -3.80
N THR A 133 15.02 -18.56 -2.91
CA THR A 133 13.68 -18.01 -3.21
C THR A 133 13.36 -16.91 -2.23
N ALA A 134 13.04 -15.74 -2.75
CA ALA A 134 12.55 -14.63 -1.97
C ALA A 134 11.02 -14.55 -2.04
N VAL A 135 10.38 -14.48 -0.88
CA VAL A 135 8.97 -14.13 -0.77
C VAL A 135 8.90 -12.63 -0.54
N ILE A 136 8.31 -11.90 -1.46
CA ILE A 136 8.29 -10.44 -1.44
C ILE A 136 6.85 -9.97 -1.33
N ALA A 137 6.55 -9.20 -0.28
CA ALA A 137 5.28 -8.51 -0.12
C ALA A 137 5.26 -7.21 -0.94
N HIS A 138 4.05 -6.68 -1.20
CA HIS A 138 3.79 -5.42 -1.93
C HIS A 138 4.41 -5.39 -3.35
N ARG A 139 4.50 -6.56 -3.97
CA ARG A 139 5.01 -6.73 -5.35
C ARG A 139 4.00 -6.39 -6.43
N ASP A 140 2.75 -6.21 -6.04
CA ASP A 140 1.60 -5.82 -6.87
C ASP A 140 1.53 -4.31 -7.12
N LEU A 141 2.31 -3.50 -6.37
CA LEU A 141 2.39 -2.07 -6.56
C LEU A 141 3.19 -1.72 -7.82
N ALA A 142 2.85 -0.56 -8.41
CA ALA A 142 3.48 -0.08 -9.63
C ALA A 142 5.00 0.06 -9.49
N GLY A 143 5.72 -0.15 -10.59
CA GLY A 143 7.18 -0.03 -10.61
C GLY A 143 7.94 -1.15 -9.91
N PHE A 144 7.27 -2.26 -9.55
CA PHE A 144 7.94 -3.38 -8.90
C PHE A 144 9.10 -3.94 -9.72
N LYS A 145 10.25 -4.06 -9.06
CA LYS A 145 11.47 -4.67 -9.58
C LYS A 145 12.17 -5.45 -8.50
N VAL A 146 12.90 -6.49 -8.88
CA VAL A 146 13.77 -7.25 -8.00
C VAL A 146 15.10 -7.52 -8.70
N GLU A 147 16.19 -7.43 -7.97
CA GLU A 147 17.54 -7.69 -8.48
C GLU A 147 18.36 -8.44 -7.45
N TRP A 148 18.99 -9.52 -7.89
CA TRP A 148 20.02 -10.19 -7.13
C TRP A 148 21.38 -9.75 -7.66
N VAL A 149 22.24 -9.29 -6.77
CA VAL A 149 23.57 -8.77 -7.11
C VAL A 149 24.63 -9.61 -6.42
N ARG A 150 25.61 -10.04 -7.18
CA ARG A 150 26.81 -10.73 -6.70
C ARG A 150 28.04 -10.07 -7.27
N ALA A 151 28.99 -9.70 -6.41
CA ALA A 151 30.22 -8.99 -6.81
C ALA A 151 29.98 -7.78 -7.72
N GLY A 152 28.89 -7.01 -7.47
CA GLY A 152 28.52 -5.84 -8.26
C GLY A 152 27.82 -6.14 -9.60
N VAL A 153 27.54 -7.40 -9.90
CA VAL A 153 26.85 -7.82 -11.14
C VAL A 153 25.45 -8.32 -10.81
N VAL A 154 24.45 -7.89 -11.57
CA VAL A 154 23.09 -8.41 -11.48
C VAL A 154 23.10 -9.84 -12.04
N VAL A 155 22.72 -10.80 -11.24
CA VAL A 155 22.73 -12.25 -11.55
C VAL A 155 21.34 -12.84 -11.75
N SER A 156 20.31 -12.17 -11.25
CA SER A 156 18.90 -12.51 -11.50
C SER A 156 18.01 -11.28 -11.29
N THR A 157 16.91 -11.22 -12.03
CA THR A 157 15.81 -10.23 -11.84
C THR A 157 14.49 -10.89 -11.46
N ASP A 158 14.55 -12.19 -11.13
CA ASP A 158 13.39 -12.94 -10.67
C ASP A 158 13.37 -13.03 -9.14
N THR A 159 12.25 -13.46 -8.57
CA THR A 159 12.15 -13.75 -7.13
C THR A 159 13.02 -14.95 -6.70
N THR A 160 13.61 -15.66 -7.67
CA THR A 160 14.52 -16.77 -7.45
C THR A 160 15.89 -16.50 -8.05
N TYR A 161 16.91 -17.04 -7.39
CA TYR A 161 18.27 -17.03 -7.89
C TYR A 161 18.91 -18.39 -7.68
N THR A 162 19.45 -19.01 -8.76
CA THR A 162 20.20 -20.27 -8.67
C THR A 162 21.68 -19.96 -8.51
N PHE A 163 22.19 -20.23 -7.31
CA PHE A 163 23.58 -20.08 -6.94
C PHE A 163 24.37 -21.37 -7.20
N LYS A 164 25.52 -21.23 -7.82
CA LYS A 164 26.50 -22.30 -7.98
C LYS A 164 27.90 -21.71 -7.89
N GLU A 165 28.78 -22.36 -7.13
CA GLU A 165 30.17 -21.94 -6.99
C GLU A 165 31.11 -23.17 -6.93
N ASN A 166 32.26 -23.05 -7.61
CA ASN A 166 33.28 -24.11 -7.67
C ASN A 166 34.49 -23.82 -6.77
N GLN A 167 34.44 -22.78 -5.98
CA GLN A 167 35.49 -22.41 -5.03
C GLN A 167 34.91 -22.40 -3.62
N VAL A 168 35.67 -22.92 -2.67
CA VAL A 168 35.35 -22.84 -1.24
C VAL A 168 35.55 -21.40 -0.76
N GLY A 169 34.65 -20.87 0.04
CA GLY A 169 34.73 -19.52 0.56
C GLY A 169 33.38 -18.96 0.97
N VAL A 170 33.34 -17.67 1.29
CA VAL A 170 32.14 -16.94 1.64
C VAL A 170 31.83 -15.95 0.51
N PHE A 171 30.61 -15.99 0.04
CA PHE A 171 30.15 -15.19 -1.10
C PHE A 171 28.99 -14.32 -0.67
N PRO A 172 29.21 -12.99 -0.59
CA PRO A 172 28.14 -12.05 -0.31
C PRO A 172 27.22 -11.91 -1.52
N ILE A 173 25.93 -11.85 -1.25
CA ILE A 173 24.87 -11.62 -2.23
C ILE A 173 23.92 -10.60 -1.64
N THR A 174 23.46 -9.68 -2.50
CA THR A 174 22.46 -8.69 -2.14
C THR A 174 21.21 -8.93 -2.98
N ILE A 175 20.05 -8.95 -2.36
CA ILE A 175 18.77 -8.81 -3.04
C ILE A 175 18.19 -7.44 -2.76
N THR A 176 17.78 -6.77 -3.81
CA THR A 176 17.10 -5.47 -3.75
C THR A 176 15.73 -5.63 -4.38
N ALA A 177 14.70 -5.14 -3.72
CA ALA A 177 13.36 -5.04 -4.29
C ALA A 177 12.87 -3.61 -4.16
N SER A 178 12.24 -3.07 -5.19
CA SER A 178 11.69 -1.72 -5.22
C SER A 178 10.29 -1.70 -5.84
N ASN A 179 9.50 -0.71 -5.46
CA ASN A 179 8.22 -0.36 -6.06
C ASN A 179 8.05 1.18 -6.02
N GLU A 180 6.89 1.70 -6.37
CA GLU A 180 6.61 3.14 -6.32
C GLU A 180 6.74 3.76 -4.92
N ASP A 181 6.64 2.96 -3.85
CA ASP A 181 6.67 3.40 -2.46
C ASP A 181 8.06 3.32 -1.83
N GLY A 182 9.01 2.70 -2.48
CA GLY A 182 10.38 2.65 -1.99
C GLY A 182 11.16 1.41 -2.37
N GLU A 183 12.30 1.27 -1.71
CA GLU A 183 13.26 0.18 -1.94
C GLU A 183 13.61 -0.51 -0.63
N THR A 184 13.75 -1.82 -0.68
CA THR A 184 14.26 -2.63 0.42
C THR A 184 15.43 -3.47 -0.07
N LYS A 185 16.47 -3.54 0.74
CA LYS A 185 17.70 -4.29 0.51
C LYS A 185 17.89 -5.34 1.58
N LYS A 186 18.35 -6.52 1.19
CA LYS A 186 18.75 -7.56 2.12
C LYS A 186 20.07 -8.18 1.66
N GLU A 187 21.02 -8.24 2.59
CA GLU A 187 22.30 -8.85 2.37
C GLU A 187 22.32 -10.24 3.01
N LEU A 188 22.99 -11.17 2.35
CA LEU A 188 23.21 -12.53 2.84
C LEU A 188 24.58 -13.00 2.41
N GLU A 189 25.13 -13.92 3.18
CA GLU A 189 26.38 -14.59 2.88
C GLU A 189 26.14 -16.09 2.65
N ILE A 190 26.72 -16.62 1.59
CA ILE A 190 26.67 -18.05 1.28
C ILE A 190 28.08 -18.63 1.54
N GLU A 191 28.18 -19.54 2.50
CA GLU A 191 29.40 -20.29 2.77
C GLU A 191 29.44 -21.53 1.88
N VAL A 192 30.40 -21.60 0.97
CA VAL A 192 30.65 -22.77 0.13
C VAL A 192 31.71 -23.65 0.80
N VAL A 193 31.36 -24.88 1.06
CA VAL A 193 32.24 -25.88 1.69
C VAL A 193 32.54 -27.01 0.73
N GLU A 194 33.68 -27.68 0.94
CA GLU A 194 34.10 -28.80 0.08
C GLU A 194 33.12 -29.98 0.16
N ASN A 195 32.71 -30.33 1.37
CA ASN A 195 31.74 -31.40 1.63
C ASN A 195 30.73 -30.96 2.68
N MET A 196 29.46 -31.13 2.40
CA MET A 196 28.40 -30.92 3.40
C MET A 196 28.17 -32.22 4.17
N PRO A 197 28.18 -32.19 5.52
CA PRO A 197 27.69 -33.32 6.29
C PRO A 197 26.20 -33.53 5.98
N TYR A 198 25.76 -34.77 5.97
CA TYR A 198 24.34 -35.06 5.79
C TYR A 198 23.53 -34.38 6.88
N GLU A 199 22.66 -33.50 6.49
CA GLU A 199 21.66 -32.91 7.39
C GLU A 199 20.35 -33.68 7.25
N VAL A 200 19.92 -34.30 8.33
CA VAL A 200 18.60 -34.93 8.37
C VAL A 200 17.63 -33.89 8.82
N VAL A 201 16.92 -33.31 7.87
CA VAL A 201 15.80 -32.35 8.15
C VAL A 201 14.57 -33.20 8.41
N PHE A 202 14.13 -33.22 9.66
CA PHE A 202 12.82 -33.77 9.98
C PHE A 202 11.77 -32.71 9.63
N PRO A 203 10.73 -33.06 8.89
CA PRO A 203 9.61 -32.16 8.73
C PRO A 203 9.08 -31.78 10.12
N ALA A 204 8.71 -30.51 10.32
CA ALA A 204 8.07 -30.09 11.56
C ALA A 204 6.87 -31.01 11.81
N PRO A 205 6.71 -31.55 13.04
CA PRO A 205 5.56 -32.38 13.34
C PRO A 205 4.30 -31.59 13.04
N SER A 206 3.43 -32.14 12.18
CA SER A 206 2.09 -31.60 12.06
C SER A 206 1.38 -31.79 13.39
N TYR A 207 0.40 -30.96 13.69
CA TYR A 207 -0.32 -30.96 14.97
C TYR A 207 -0.94 -32.31 15.36
N GLU A 208 -1.04 -33.21 14.40
CA GLU A 208 -1.63 -34.57 14.53
C GLU A 208 -0.58 -35.67 14.71
N GLN A 209 0.71 -35.35 14.66
CA GLN A 209 1.75 -36.36 14.79
C GLN A 209 2.24 -36.47 16.23
N SER A 210 1.92 -37.58 16.89
CA SER A 210 2.50 -37.93 18.18
C SER A 210 4.04 -38.03 18.04
N VAL A 211 4.76 -37.38 18.96
CA VAL A 211 6.21 -37.43 19.02
C VAL A 211 6.65 -38.87 19.30
N SER A 212 7.07 -39.60 18.28
CA SER A 212 7.75 -40.88 18.48
C SER A 212 9.24 -40.64 18.68
N THR A 213 9.81 -41.28 19.69
CA THR A 213 11.25 -41.25 19.95
C THR A 213 11.98 -41.87 18.76
N ARG A 214 12.87 -41.11 18.15
CA ARG A 214 13.67 -41.57 17.00
C ARG A 214 15.12 -41.84 17.43
N TYR A 215 15.59 -42.99 17.08
CA TYR A 215 16.98 -43.40 17.35
C TYR A 215 17.80 -43.30 16.07
N THR A 216 18.91 -42.59 16.11
CA THR A 216 19.90 -42.54 15.03
C THR A 216 21.15 -43.27 15.45
N PHE A 217 21.66 -44.15 14.59
CA PHE A 217 22.95 -44.81 14.78
C PHE A 217 23.98 -44.10 13.91
N ALA A 218 25.07 -43.67 14.54
CA ALA A 218 26.17 -43.02 13.83
C ALA A 218 26.72 -43.96 12.70
N GLY A 219 26.80 -43.39 11.49
CA GLY A 219 27.39 -44.08 10.34
C GLY A 219 26.48 -45.02 9.56
N ARG A 220 25.18 -45.06 9.82
CA ARG A 220 24.21 -45.80 9.00
C ARG A 220 23.16 -44.91 8.40
N PRO A 221 22.76 -45.09 7.12
CA PRO A 221 21.63 -44.36 6.55
C PRO A 221 20.35 -44.75 7.32
N VAL A 222 19.66 -43.74 7.80
CA VAL A 222 18.36 -43.91 8.46
C VAL A 222 17.25 -43.65 7.45
N PHE A 223 16.54 -44.70 7.10
CA PHE A 223 15.31 -44.58 6.31
C PHE A 223 14.17 -44.24 7.26
N LEU A 224 13.77 -42.97 7.25
CA LEU A 224 12.56 -42.53 7.97
C LEU A 224 11.38 -42.83 7.10
N ARG A 225 10.52 -43.76 7.51
CA ARG A 225 9.23 -43.94 6.89
C ARG A 225 8.30 -42.80 7.35
N PRO A 226 7.44 -42.29 6.47
CA PRO A 226 6.38 -41.37 6.88
C PRO A 226 5.54 -42.02 7.99
N LEU A 227 5.16 -41.25 8.98
CA LEU A 227 4.33 -41.71 10.10
C LEU A 227 2.95 -42.27 9.67
N LEU A 228 2.50 -41.90 8.47
CA LEU A 228 1.27 -42.41 7.85
C LEU A 228 1.28 -43.97 7.68
N ASP A 229 2.45 -44.61 7.61
CA ASP A 229 2.53 -46.05 7.47
C ASP A 229 2.30 -46.81 8.78
N TYR A 230 2.06 -46.15 9.90
CA TYR A 230 1.85 -46.76 11.22
C TYR A 230 0.42 -46.70 11.73
N PHE A 231 -0.51 -46.22 10.92
CA PHE A 231 -1.95 -46.11 11.26
C PHE A 231 -2.85 -46.98 10.38
N GLU A 232 -2.33 -48.06 9.77
CA GLU A 232 -3.14 -49.12 9.18
C GLU A 232 -3.32 -50.29 10.17
#